data_df3422a9b11b84332fe6574241ebc982
#
_entry.id   df3422a9b11b84332fe6574241ebc982
#
_cell.length_a   1.000
_cell.length_b   1.000
_cell.length_c   1.000
_cell.angle_alpha   90.00
_cell.angle_beta   90.00
_cell.angle_gamma   90.00
#
_symmetry.space_group_name_H-M   'P 1'
#
loop_
_entity.id
_entity.type
_entity.pdbx_description
1 polymer ?
#
loop_
_entity_poly.entity_id
_entity_poly.type
_entity_poly.pdbx_seq_one_letter_code
_entity_poly.pdbx_strand_id
1 'polypeptide(L)'
;MKICCLYRFFSRAAIIAVLCLFALASSSLAGEKASANRIDIDLSRMSATMVYSMVFQMVTEPEKFVGKRVKMKGAFSSYYDEAVDRRFFGCVIKDALACCSQGLAFETATPRKYPKEYPSEGSSITIIGTFEYEKEEDGIGYPIIKKAILSR
;
A
#
# COMPACT_ATOMS: atom_id res chain seq x y z
N MET A 1 58.30 -34.89 -7.16
CA MET A 1 56.97 -35.29 -7.70
C MET A 1 55.97 -35.43 -6.58
N LYS A 2 55.78 -34.37 -5.74
CA LYS A 2 54.81 -34.34 -4.60
C LYS A 2 54.02 -33.06 -4.45
N ILE A 3 54.11 -32.11 -5.38
CA ILE A 3 53.44 -30.78 -5.27
C ILE A 3 52.05 -30.74 -5.97
N CYS A 4 51.82 -31.69 -6.90
CA CYS A 4 50.59 -31.69 -7.71
C CYS A 4 49.32 -32.19 -6.97
N CYS A 5 49.48 -32.93 -5.87
CA CYS A 5 48.36 -33.52 -5.13
C CYS A 5 47.72 -32.53 -4.14
N LEU A 6 48.49 -31.57 -3.62
CA LEU A 6 48.01 -30.59 -2.64
C LEU A 6 47.12 -29.50 -3.28
N TYR A 7 47.42 -29.13 -4.53
CA TYR A 7 46.64 -28.10 -5.26
C TYR A 7 45.21 -28.56 -5.63
N ARG A 8 45.05 -29.88 -5.88
CA ARG A 8 43.71 -30.44 -6.18
C ARG A 8 42.80 -30.53 -4.94
N PHE A 9 43.37 -30.59 -3.74
CA PHE A 9 42.60 -30.66 -2.50
C PHE A 9 42.10 -29.27 -2.07
N PHE A 10 42.93 -28.22 -2.24
CA PHE A 10 42.57 -26.84 -1.93
C PHE A 10 41.55 -26.29 -2.91
N SER A 11 41.58 -26.66 -4.18
CA SER A 11 40.61 -26.21 -5.19
C SER A 11 39.20 -26.73 -4.93
N ARG A 12 39.05 -27.95 -4.41
CA ARG A 12 37.73 -28.53 -4.10
C ARG A 12 37.09 -27.91 -2.85
N ALA A 13 37.87 -27.59 -1.84
CA ALA A 13 37.39 -26.92 -0.63
C ALA A 13 36.94 -25.47 -0.91
N ALA A 14 37.66 -24.76 -1.77
CA ALA A 14 37.29 -23.40 -2.19
C ALA A 14 35.99 -23.35 -3.01
N ILE A 15 35.76 -24.33 -3.89
CA ILE A 15 34.55 -24.42 -4.70
C ILE A 15 33.31 -24.72 -3.83
N ILE A 16 33.48 -25.62 -2.83
CA ILE A 16 32.38 -25.94 -1.90
C ILE A 16 32.04 -24.73 -1.02
N ALA A 17 33.02 -23.95 -0.56
CA ALA A 17 32.79 -22.74 0.23
C ALA A 17 32.05 -21.65 -0.56
N VAL A 18 32.37 -21.47 -1.84
CA VAL A 18 31.69 -20.51 -2.72
C VAL A 18 30.24 -20.94 -3.02
N LEU A 19 30.01 -22.26 -3.22
CA LEU A 19 28.66 -22.79 -3.43
C LEU A 19 27.78 -22.67 -2.19
N CYS A 20 28.32 -22.83 -0.98
CA CYS A 20 27.59 -22.62 0.27
C CYS A 20 27.24 -21.15 0.51
N LEU A 21 28.10 -20.20 0.13
CA LEU A 21 27.81 -18.76 0.23
C LEU A 21 26.70 -18.33 -0.73
N PHE A 22 26.59 -18.94 -1.92
CA PHE A 22 25.51 -18.68 -2.87
C PHE A 22 24.16 -19.25 -2.40
N ALA A 23 24.15 -20.36 -1.67
CA ALA A 23 22.92 -20.96 -1.14
C ALA A 23 22.30 -20.15 0.00
N LEU A 24 23.09 -19.40 0.78
CA LEU A 24 22.62 -18.54 1.87
C LEU A 24 22.00 -17.22 1.37
N ALA A 25 22.35 -16.76 0.17
CA ALA A 25 21.80 -15.53 -0.41
C ALA A 25 20.38 -15.69 -0.97
N SER A 26 19.92 -16.93 -1.19
CA SER A 26 18.61 -17.20 -1.81
C SER A 26 17.42 -17.20 -0.84
N SER A 27 17.66 -17.17 0.47
CA SER A 27 16.61 -17.31 1.49
C SER A 27 15.90 -15.99 1.85
N SER A 28 16.43 -14.83 1.43
CA SER A 28 15.92 -13.52 1.85
C SER A 28 14.78 -12.99 0.98
N LEU A 29 14.57 -13.51 -0.23
CA LEU A 29 13.57 -12.98 -1.18
C LEU A 29 12.14 -13.53 -1.00
N ALA A 30 11.96 -14.61 -0.26
CA ALA A 30 10.64 -15.22 -0.05
C ALA A 30 9.85 -14.54 1.09
N GLY A 31 10.53 -13.97 2.09
CA GLY A 31 9.89 -13.32 3.24
C GLY A 31 9.27 -11.95 2.90
N GLU A 32 9.88 -11.21 1.99
CA GLU A 32 9.43 -9.85 1.63
C GLU A 32 8.15 -9.85 0.79
N LYS A 33 7.97 -10.82 -0.10
CA LYS A 33 6.72 -10.96 -0.89
C LYS A 33 5.51 -11.39 -0.06
N ALA A 34 5.68 -12.18 0.97
CA ALA A 34 4.59 -12.60 1.85
C ALA A 34 4.12 -11.45 2.76
N SER A 35 5.04 -10.58 3.21
CA SER A 35 4.72 -9.38 3.99
C SER A 35 4.00 -8.33 3.15
N ALA A 36 4.36 -8.15 1.88
CA ALA A 36 3.77 -7.14 1.00
C ALA A 36 2.28 -7.36 0.69
N ASN A 37 1.73 -8.55 0.91
CA ASN A 37 0.32 -8.84 0.61
C ASN A 37 -0.57 -8.92 1.87
N ARG A 38 0.00 -8.80 3.07
CA ARG A 38 -0.76 -8.82 4.32
C ARG A 38 -1.50 -7.49 4.51
N ILE A 39 -2.78 -7.56 4.85
CA ILE A 39 -3.58 -6.38 5.23
C ILE A 39 -3.36 -6.17 6.73
N ASP A 40 -2.88 -4.98 7.11
CA ASP A 40 -2.66 -4.61 8.50
C ASP A 40 -3.93 -4.07 9.16
N ILE A 41 -4.76 -3.37 8.38
CA ILE A 41 -6.02 -2.77 8.84
C ILE A 41 -7.13 -3.09 7.84
N ASP A 42 -8.08 -3.93 8.23
CA ASP A 42 -9.26 -4.26 7.41
C ASP A 42 -10.51 -3.54 7.93
N LEU A 43 -10.78 -2.36 7.37
CA LEU A 43 -11.96 -1.57 7.71
C LEU A 43 -13.26 -2.15 7.12
N SER A 44 -13.17 -3.00 6.10
CA SER A 44 -14.34 -3.56 5.41
C SER A 44 -15.16 -4.53 6.29
N ARG A 45 -14.59 -4.96 7.40
CA ARG A 45 -15.20 -5.91 8.37
C ARG A 45 -15.68 -5.24 9.65
N MET A 46 -15.51 -3.94 9.77
CA MET A 46 -15.90 -3.17 10.95
C MET A 46 -17.31 -2.59 10.81
N SER A 47 -17.95 -2.25 11.93
CA SER A 47 -19.22 -1.51 11.91
C SER A 47 -19.01 -0.08 11.38
N ALA A 48 -20.07 0.56 10.87
CA ALA A 48 -19.98 1.93 10.33
C ALA A 48 -19.38 2.92 11.32
N THR A 49 -19.77 2.85 12.59
CA THR A 49 -19.23 3.72 13.66
C THR A 49 -17.73 3.48 13.86
N MET A 50 -17.28 2.21 13.87
CA MET A 50 -15.85 1.89 14.04
C MET A 50 -15.03 2.35 12.82
N VAL A 51 -15.54 2.15 11.61
CA VAL A 51 -14.88 2.62 10.38
C VAL A 51 -14.73 4.14 10.43
N TYR A 52 -15.79 4.87 10.77
CA TYR A 52 -15.77 6.32 10.86
C TYR A 52 -14.74 6.81 11.87
N SER A 53 -14.73 6.24 13.08
CA SER A 53 -13.74 6.53 14.12
C SER A 53 -12.30 6.26 13.67
N MET A 54 -12.08 5.14 12.99
CA MET A 54 -10.75 4.77 12.51
C MET A 54 -10.26 5.72 11.41
N VAL A 55 -11.12 6.06 10.45
CA VAL A 55 -10.77 7.04 9.40
C VAL A 55 -10.53 8.42 10.01
N PHE A 56 -11.31 8.82 11.02
CA PHE A 56 -11.06 10.05 11.76
C PHE A 56 -9.65 10.07 12.38
N GLN A 57 -9.24 8.99 13.03
CA GLN A 57 -7.88 8.87 13.57
C GLN A 57 -6.80 8.90 12.49
N MET A 58 -7.04 8.25 11.34
CA MET A 58 -6.12 8.30 10.20
C MET A 58 -5.91 9.71 9.65
N VAL A 59 -6.94 10.56 9.71
CA VAL A 59 -6.85 11.95 9.28
C VAL A 59 -6.18 12.84 10.32
N THR A 60 -6.47 12.62 11.61
CA THR A 60 -5.98 13.49 12.71
C THR A 60 -4.61 13.11 13.25
N GLU A 61 -4.22 11.81 13.13
CA GLU A 61 -2.97 11.27 13.66
C GLU A 61 -2.30 10.34 12.61
N PRO A 62 -2.04 10.85 11.39
CA PRO A 62 -1.63 10.03 10.24
C PRO A 62 -0.33 9.26 10.48
N GLU A 63 0.58 9.79 11.29
CA GLU A 63 1.87 9.18 11.58
C GLU A 63 1.77 7.77 12.20
N LYS A 64 0.67 7.46 12.87
CA LYS A 64 0.41 6.12 13.45
C LYS A 64 0.11 5.06 12.39
N PHE A 65 -0.25 5.50 11.18
CA PHE A 65 -0.77 4.65 10.11
C PHE A 65 0.12 4.58 8.89
N VAL A 66 1.06 5.50 8.74
CA VAL A 66 2.00 5.53 7.60
C VAL A 66 2.69 4.18 7.42
N GLY A 67 2.71 3.69 6.17
CA GLY A 67 3.29 2.40 5.78
C GLY A 67 2.39 1.19 6.02
N LYS A 68 1.26 1.33 6.71
CA LYS A 68 0.32 0.22 6.92
C LYS A 68 -0.52 -0.05 5.68
N ARG A 69 -0.74 -1.34 5.40
CA ARG A 69 -1.60 -1.78 4.32
C ARG A 69 -3.05 -1.80 4.78
N VAL A 70 -3.86 -0.95 4.18
CA VAL A 70 -5.26 -0.72 4.56
C VAL A 70 -6.19 -1.28 3.50
N LYS A 71 -7.27 -1.94 3.94
CA LYS A 71 -8.43 -2.29 3.12
C LYS A 71 -9.64 -1.50 3.61
N MET A 72 -10.28 -0.77 2.70
CA MET A 72 -11.43 0.08 3.01
C MET A 72 -12.52 -0.10 1.98
N LYS A 73 -13.78 -0.10 2.44
CA LYS A 73 -14.97 -0.08 1.60
C LYS A 73 -15.72 1.23 1.82
N GLY A 74 -16.15 1.87 0.73
CA GLY A 74 -16.88 3.12 0.78
C GLY A 74 -17.50 3.47 -0.56
N ALA A 75 -17.94 4.71 -0.71
CA ALA A 75 -18.44 5.27 -1.96
C ALA A 75 -17.29 5.92 -2.74
N PHE A 76 -17.25 5.68 -4.05
CA PHE A 76 -16.33 6.39 -4.94
C PHE A 76 -16.70 7.86 -5.02
N SER A 77 -15.70 8.72 -4.93
CA SER A 77 -15.84 10.16 -5.20
C SER A 77 -14.64 10.67 -5.96
N SER A 78 -14.84 11.67 -6.81
CA SER A 78 -13.76 12.38 -7.46
C SER A 78 -13.93 13.89 -7.32
N TYR A 79 -12.82 14.58 -7.17
CA TYR A 79 -12.74 16.03 -7.10
C TYR A 79 -11.66 16.53 -8.03
N TYR A 80 -11.95 17.57 -8.82
CA TYR A 80 -10.97 18.24 -9.64
C TYR A 80 -10.61 19.57 -9.01
N ASP A 81 -9.33 19.75 -8.72
CA ASP A 81 -8.80 20.98 -8.16
C ASP A 81 -8.17 21.81 -9.29
N GLU A 82 -8.78 22.95 -9.57
CA GLU A 82 -8.35 23.87 -10.62
C GLU A 82 -7.02 24.58 -10.27
N ALA A 83 -6.73 24.77 -8.98
CA ALA A 83 -5.55 25.50 -8.54
C ALA A 83 -4.27 24.72 -8.82
N VAL A 84 -4.32 23.39 -8.74
CA VAL A 84 -3.18 22.49 -8.97
C VAL A 84 -3.34 21.66 -10.24
N ASP A 85 -4.39 21.91 -11.04
CA ASP A 85 -4.74 21.19 -12.29
C ASP A 85 -4.72 19.66 -12.09
N ARG A 86 -5.30 19.19 -10.98
CA ARG A 86 -5.24 17.80 -10.58
C ARG A 86 -6.60 17.25 -10.15
N ARG A 87 -6.86 15.99 -10.55
CA ARG A 87 -8.04 15.26 -10.09
C ARG A 87 -7.64 14.31 -8.96
N PHE A 88 -8.37 14.40 -7.87
CA PHE A 88 -8.26 13.52 -6.72
C PHE A 88 -9.38 12.49 -6.72
N PHE A 89 -9.09 11.30 -6.26
CA PHE A 89 -10.04 10.21 -6.11
C PHE A 89 -10.14 9.83 -4.63
N GLY A 90 -11.35 9.62 -4.16
CA GLY A 90 -11.64 9.33 -2.77
C GLY A 90 -12.50 8.09 -2.57
N CYS A 91 -12.27 7.42 -1.46
CA CYS A 91 -13.17 6.42 -0.89
C CYS A 91 -13.83 7.04 0.34
N VAL A 92 -15.12 7.37 0.22
CA VAL A 92 -15.89 8.13 1.20
C VAL A 92 -16.77 7.21 2.01
N ILE A 93 -16.81 7.44 3.32
CA ILE A 93 -17.72 6.78 4.26
C ILE A 93 -18.63 7.81 4.90
N LYS A 94 -19.80 7.35 5.34
CA LYS A 94 -20.72 8.15 6.14
C LYS A 94 -20.71 7.66 7.58
N ASP A 95 -21.01 8.56 8.51
CA ASP A 95 -21.29 8.19 9.89
C ASP A 95 -22.56 7.34 10.01
N ALA A 96 -22.87 6.85 11.21
CA ALA A 96 -24.04 6.00 11.44
C ALA A 96 -25.37 6.70 11.15
N LEU A 97 -25.42 8.03 11.23
CA LEU A 97 -26.59 8.85 10.95
C LEU A 97 -26.60 9.42 9.51
N ALA A 98 -25.55 9.16 8.76
CA ALA A 98 -25.33 9.69 7.41
C ALA A 98 -25.37 11.23 7.28
N CYS A 99 -25.18 11.94 8.41
CA CYS A 99 -25.12 13.40 8.45
C CYS A 99 -23.71 13.95 8.16
N CYS A 100 -22.68 13.17 8.44
CA CYS A 100 -21.29 13.54 8.20
C CYS A 100 -20.61 12.50 7.31
N SER A 101 -19.69 12.95 6.48
CA SER A 101 -18.89 12.06 5.65
C SER A 101 -17.40 12.35 5.85
N GLN A 102 -16.62 11.31 5.79
CA GLN A 102 -15.15 11.35 5.76
C GLN A 102 -14.63 10.41 4.70
N GLY A 103 -13.40 10.56 4.30
CA GLY A 103 -12.81 9.68 3.31
C GLY A 103 -11.30 9.79 3.29
N LEU A 104 -10.71 8.85 2.57
CA LEU A 104 -9.30 8.87 2.26
C LEU A 104 -9.13 9.02 0.76
N ALA A 105 -8.20 9.88 0.36
CA ALA A 105 -7.76 9.95 -1.02
C ALA A 105 -7.09 8.62 -1.41
N PHE A 106 -7.11 8.27 -2.69
CA PHE A 106 -6.35 7.12 -3.17
C PHE A 106 -5.77 7.35 -4.56
N GLU A 107 -4.66 6.67 -4.82
CA GLU A 107 -4.00 6.59 -6.12
C GLU A 107 -3.82 5.13 -6.51
N THR A 108 -4.30 4.78 -7.71
CA THR A 108 -4.28 3.39 -8.18
C THR A 108 -2.86 2.91 -8.52
N ALA A 109 -2.60 1.64 -8.27
CA ALA A 109 -1.31 0.99 -8.56
C ALA A 109 -0.93 1.05 -10.05
N THR A 110 -1.93 1.02 -10.92
CA THR A 110 -1.80 1.20 -12.37
C THR A 110 -2.54 2.46 -12.79
N PRO A 111 -1.94 3.32 -13.62
CA PRO A 111 -2.63 4.48 -14.17
C PRO A 111 -3.94 4.09 -14.85
N ARG A 112 -5.00 4.84 -14.58
CA ARG A 112 -6.35 4.65 -15.15
C ARG A 112 -6.84 5.92 -15.81
N LYS A 113 -7.58 5.79 -16.91
CA LYS A 113 -8.15 6.94 -17.63
C LYS A 113 -9.54 7.29 -17.08
N TYR A 114 -9.65 8.48 -16.47
CA TYR A 114 -10.93 9.01 -16.04
C TYR A 114 -11.71 9.58 -17.24
N PRO A 115 -13.04 9.43 -17.29
CA PRO A 115 -13.88 8.69 -16.37
C PRO A 115 -14.03 7.19 -16.74
N LYS A 116 -13.56 6.74 -17.91
CA LYS A 116 -13.90 5.44 -18.52
C LYS A 116 -13.53 4.22 -17.68
N GLU A 117 -12.40 4.30 -16.96
CA GLU A 117 -11.84 3.18 -16.20
C GLU A 117 -12.10 3.30 -14.69
N TYR A 118 -12.89 4.30 -14.30
CA TYR A 118 -13.32 4.50 -12.92
C TYR A 118 -14.82 4.15 -12.74
N PRO A 119 -15.24 3.81 -11.51
CA PRO A 119 -16.65 3.65 -11.17
C PRO A 119 -17.41 4.97 -11.31
N SER A 120 -18.75 4.90 -11.40
CA SER A 120 -19.59 6.10 -11.31
C SER A 120 -19.52 6.70 -9.91
N GLU A 121 -19.68 8.02 -9.80
CA GLU A 121 -19.77 8.72 -8.52
C GLU A 121 -20.81 8.08 -7.60
N GLY A 122 -20.47 7.95 -6.32
CA GLY A 122 -21.31 7.33 -5.29
C GLY A 122 -21.37 5.81 -5.33
N SER A 123 -20.78 5.14 -6.33
CA SER A 123 -20.73 3.67 -6.40
C SER A 123 -19.93 3.07 -5.25
N SER A 124 -20.40 1.93 -4.73
CA SER A 124 -19.64 1.19 -3.72
C SER A 124 -18.34 0.64 -4.32
N ILE A 125 -17.23 0.94 -3.67
CA ILE A 125 -15.89 0.46 -4.03
C ILE A 125 -15.19 -0.16 -2.83
N THR A 126 -14.22 -1.02 -3.12
CA THR A 126 -13.25 -1.49 -2.15
C THR A 126 -11.86 -1.13 -2.66
N ILE A 127 -11.05 -0.52 -1.81
CA ILE A 127 -9.66 -0.20 -2.09
C ILE A 127 -8.73 -0.94 -1.12
N ILE A 128 -7.58 -1.39 -1.64
CA ILE A 128 -6.53 -2.00 -0.84
C ILE A 128 -5.21 -1.36 -1.27
N GLY A 129 -4.52 -0.69 -0.36
CA GLY A 129 -3.25 -0.03 -0.68
C GLY A 129 -2.47 0.34 0.58
N THR A 130 -1.39 1.06 0.40
CA THR A 130 -0.54 1.51 1.52
C THR A 130 -0.96 2.92 1.94
N PHE A 131 -1.16 3.11 3.23
CA PHE A 131 -1.45 4.42 3.80
C PHE A 131 -0.19 5.26 3.83
N GLU A 132 -0.25 6.45 3.26
CA GLU A 132 0.82 7.43 3.25
C GLU A 132 0.26 8.81 3.62
N TYR A 133 1.15 9.72 3.99
CA TYR A 133 0.84 11.13 4.21
C TYR A 133 1.63 11.96 3.21
N GLU A 134 0.94 12.49 2.20
CA GLU A 134 1.55 13.30 1.15
C GLU A 134 1.55 14.76 1.58
N LYS A 135 2.71 15.41 1.45
CA LYS A 135 2.85 16.85 1.73
C LYS A 135 2.90 17.60 0.41
N GLU A 136 2.14 18.67 0.34
CA GLU A 136 2.18 19.61 -0.78
C GLU A 136 3.30 20.65 -0.59
N GLU A 137 3.56 21.44 -1.61
CA GLU A 137 4.64 22.45 -1.61
C GLU A 137 4.43 23.54 -0.56
N ASP A 138 3.20 23.84 -0.18
CA ASP A 138 2.82 24.78 0.88
C ASP A 138 3.02 24.23 2.31
N GLY A 139 3.45 22.96 2.43
CA GLY A 139 3.67 22.27 3.69
C GLY A 139 2.39 21.64 4.29
N ILE A 140 1.24 21.87 3.68
CA ILE A 140 -0.01 21.20 4.06
C ILE A 140 0.03 19.78 3.50
N GLY A 141 -0.32 18.79 4.33
CA GLY A 141 -0.34 17.41 3.91
C GLY A 141 -1.72 16.79 4.05
N TYR A 142 -1.94 15.71 3.33
CA TYR A 142 -3.19 14.95 3.40
C TYR A 142 -2.92 13.43 3.40
N PRO A 143 -3.81 12.65 4.06
CA PRO A 143 -3.71 11.20 4.07
C PRO A 143 -4.18 10.62 2.73
N ILE A 144 -3.42 9.65 2.22
CA ILE A 144 -3.69 9.00 0.93
C ILE A 144 -3.38 7.51 0.96
N ILE A 145 -4.16 6.72 0.26
CA ILE A 145 -3.88 5.30 0.01
C ILE A 145 -3.15 5.17 -1.33
N LYS A 146 -1.86 4.93 -1.29
CA LYS A 146 -1.02 4.74 -2.49
C LYS A 146 -1.05 3.29 -2.97
N LYS A 147 -0.74 3.11 -4.27
CA LYS A 147 -0.72 1.80 -4.94
C LYS A 147 -2.02 1.01 -4.72
N ALA A 148 -3.14 1.71 -4.75
CA ALA A 148 -4.43 1.14 -4.46
C ALA A 148 -4.88 0.16 -5.56
N ILE A 149 -5.31 -1.03 -5.12
CA ILE A 149 -6.06 -1.98 -5.93
C ILE A 149 -7.54 -1.63 -5.74
N LEU A 150 -8.18 -1.21 -6.82
CA LEU A 150 -9.59 -0.82 -6.83
C LEU A 150 -10.45 -1.98 -7.33
N SER A 151 -11.45 -2.39 -6.55
CA SER A 151 -12.48 -3.36 -6.92
C SER A 151 -13.89 -2.82 -6.63
N ARG A 152 -14.85 -3.34 -7.35
CA ARG A 152 -16.29 -3.06 -7.20
C ARG A 152 -16.96 -4.11 -6.34
#